data_b0f9e38c784d94a80dfc8099ff3716a0
#
_entry.id   b0f9e38c784d94a80dfc8099ff3716a0
#
_cell.length_a   1.000
_cell.length_b   1.000
_cell.length_c   1.000
_cell.angle_alpha   90.00
_cell.angle_beta   90.00
_cell.angle_gamma   90.00
#
_symmetry.space_group_name_H-M   'P 1'
#
loop_
_entity.id
_entity.type
_entity.pdbx_description
1 polymer ?
#
loop_
_entity_poly.entity_id
_entity_poly.type
_entity_poly.pdbx_seq_one_letter_code
_entity_poly.pdbx_strand_id
1 'polypeptide(L)'
;MAKGNRGGKNGATTGYYITVDTYKSAKIIQPTSKGSMSLPRMSHSPNAIYILKNKNGKYKSMGIYNEHREIVKEFDIGHGHKRRNKRGEVVQHLKRGVFHTHIAKGGRENDTRYLTKKEIKKYGDYLHFIGGMLSE
;
A
#
# COMPACT_ATOMS: atom_id res chain seq x y z
N MET A 1 2.96 -14.66 16.01
CA MET A 1 3.00 -14.13 15.48
C MET A 1 2.83 -14.32 14.51
N ALA A 2 2.41 -14.05 14.24
CA ALA A 2 2.29 -14.20 13.24
C ALA A 2 3.25 -14.45 12.59
N LYS A 3 3.58 -15.19 12.69
CA LYS A 3 4.49 -15.42 12.09
C LYS A 3 4.19 -15.44 10.90
N GLY A 4 3.22 -15.44 10.68
CA GLY A 4 2.98 -15.48 9.52
C GLY A 4 3.60 -14.78 8.72
N ASN A 5 4.26 -14.33 8.98
CA ASN A 5 4.85 -13.53 8.33
C ASN A 5 5.90 -13.98 7.73
N ARG A 6 6.12 -15.06 7.55
CA ARG A 6 7.13 -15.40 7.00
C ARG A 6 7.30 -14.92 5.74
N GLY A 7 8.27 -14.66 5.12
CA GLY A 7 8.54 -14.13 3.85
C GLY A 7 8.35 -12.68 3.79
N GLY A 8 8.20 -12.08 4.85
CA GLY A 8 8.01 -10.69 4.86
C GLY A 8 6.77 -10.24 4.17
N LYS A 9 6.04 -11.16 3.63
CA LYS A 9 4.84 -10.80 2.96
C LYS A 9 3.66 -10.84 3.85
N ASN A 10 3.70 -11.66 4.87
CA ASN A 10 2.56 -11.82 5.73
C ASN A 10 2.71 -11.11 7.04
N GLY A 11 3.83 -11.17 7.65
CA GLY A 11 3.97 -10.55 8.94
C GLY A 11 4.69 -9.23 8.84
N ALA A 12 4.14 -8.24 9.47
CA ALA A 12 4.63 -6.90 9.29
C ALA A 12 5.91 -6.60 10.03
N THR A 13 6.12 -7.18 11.18
CA THR A 13 7.20 -6.71 12.01
C THR A 13 8.15 -7.76 12.50
N THR A 14 7.95 -9.01 12.16
CA THR A 14 8.77 -10.07 12.70
C THR A 14 10.00 -10.28 11.84
N GLY A 15 10.98 -9.42 11.98
CA GLY A 15 12.25 -9.57 11.28
C GLY A 15 12.28 -9.03 9.86
N TYR A 16 11.13 -8.80 9.26
CA TYR A 16 11.06 -8.36 7.86
C TYR A 16 10.76 -6.87 7.74
N TYR A 17 10.03 -6.32 8.70
CA TYR A 17 9.70 -4.90 8.73
C TYR A 17 9.86 -4.39 10.15
N ILE A 18 10.20 -3.12 10.28
CA ILE A 18 10.27 -2.47 11.59
C ILE A 18 9.39 -1.23 11.54
N THR A 19 8.78 -0.90 12.65
CA THR A 19 8.03 0.34 12.78
C THR A 19 9.03 1.43 13.14
N VAL A 20 9.17 2.41 12.27
CA VAL A 20 10.14 3.47 12.49
C VAL A 20 9.52 4.76 13.00
N ASP A 21 8.22 4.92 12.83
CA ASP A 21 7.51 6.12 13.28
C ASP A 21 6.01 5.87 13.22
N THR A 22 5.24 6.87 13.60
CA THR A 22 3.78 6.83 13.48
C THR A 22 3.30 8.16 12.92
N TYR A 23 2.14 8.14 12.29
CA TYR A 23 1.45 9.35 11.86
C TYR A 23 -0.03 9.12 12.05
N LYS A 24 -0.65 9.85 12.96
CA LYS A 24 -2.03 9.64 13.37
C LYS A 24 -2.21 8.17 13.76
N SER A 25 -3.15 7.46 13.14
CA SER A 25 -3.39 6.05 13.46
C SER A 25 -2.50 5.10 12.68
N ALA A 26 -1.68 5.61 11.79
CA ALA A 26 -0.85 4.77 10.93
C ALA A 26 0.51 4.51 11.56
N LYS A 27 1.01 3.30 11.33
CA LYS A 27 2.39 2.97 11.67
C LYS A 27 3.21 3.10 10.39
N ILE A 28 4.35 3.75 10.50
CA ILE A 28 5.27 3.87 9.38
C ILE A 28 6.25 2.73 9.50
N ILE A 29 6.23 1.83 8.54
CA ILE A 29 7.08 0.65 8.55
C ILE A 29 8.12 0.73 7.45
N GLN A 30 9.25 0.10 7.68
CA GLN A 30 10.35 0.08 6.74
C GLN A 30 10.87 -1.34 6.65
N PRO A 31 11.14 -1.85 5.46
CA PRO A 31 11.63 -3.22 5.34
C PRO A 31 13.05 -3.32 5.85
N THR A 32 13.37 -4.43 6.48
CA THR A 32 14.74 -4.77 6.85
C THR A 32 15.41 -5.42 5.64
N SER A 33 16.64 -5.89 5.80
CA SER A 33 17.31 -6.59 4.71
C SER A 33 16.56 -7.84 4.26
N LYS A 34 15.68 -8.38 5.12
CA LYS A 34 14.90 -9.56 4.78
C LYS A 34 13.53 -9.18 4.21
N GLY A 35 13.11 -7.94 4.35
CA GLY A 35 11.81 -7.50 3.91
C GLY A 35 11.78 -7.10 2.45
N SER A 36 10.60 -7.10 1.86
CA SER A 36 10.44 -6.67 0.49
C SER A 36 10.01 -5.21 0.45
N MET A 37 10.11 -4.60 -0.71
CA MET A 37 9.72 -3.22 -0.91
C MET A 37 8.22 -3.06 -1.11
N SER A 38 7.43 -4.05 -0.77
CA SER A 38 5.98 -3.98 -0.83
C SER A 38 5.39 -4.16 0.55
N LEU A 39 4.13 -3.75 0.71
CA LEU A 39 3.44 -3.89 1.99
C LEU A 39 3.21 -5.37 2.31
N PRO A 40 3.27 -5.73 3.59
CA PRO A 40 2.95 -7.11 3.97
C PRO A 40 1.48 -7.38 3.70
N ARG A 41 1.16 -8.63 3.39
CA ARG A 41 -0.23 -9.02 3.11
C ARG A 41 -1.06 -9.07 4.39
N MET A 42 -0.43 -9.21 5.54
CA MET A 42 -1.13 -9.23 6.82
C MET A 42 -0.48 -8.27 7.79
N SER A 43 -1.32 -7.60 8.57
CA SER A 43 -0.82 -6.68 9.59
C SER A 43 -0.61 -7.41 10.90
N HIS A 44 0.06 -6.74 11.83
CA HIS A 44 0.29 -7.28 13.15
C HIS A 44 -0.94 -7.11 14.02
N SER A 45 -1.76 -6.11 13.76
CA SER A 45 -2.96 -5.81 14.55
C SER A 45 -4.17 -5.67 13.63
N PRO A 46 -5.37 -5.96 14.14
CA PRO A 46 -6.58 -5.75 13.33
C PRO A 46 -6.78 -4.29 12.96
N ASN A 47 -7.36 -4.09 11.80
CA ASN A 47 -7.74 -2.75 11.33
C ASN A 47 -6.58 -1.76 11.29
N ALA A 48 -5.40 -2.25 11.00
CA ALA A 48 -4.21 -1.42 10.97
C ALA A 48 -4.15 -0.56 9.71
N ILE A 49 -3.39 0.52 9.81
CA ILE A 49 -3.00 1.33 8.66
C ILE A 49 -1.48 1.37 8.68
N TYR A 50 -0.86 0.94 7.59
CA TYR A 50 0.59 0.99 7.47
C TYR A 50 0.99 1.92 6.34
N ILE A 51 2.02 2.72 6.58
CA ILE A 51 2.65 3.54 5.54
C ILE A 51 4.03 2.94 5.32
N LEU A 52 4.32 2.59 4.08
CA LEU A 52 5.60 1.97 3.74
C LEU A 52 6.61 3.05 3.37
N LYS A 53 7.75 3.02 4.06
CA LYS A 53 8.85 3.92 3.81
C LYS A 53 9.98 3.09 3.26
N ASN A 54 10.55 3.47 2.12
CA ASN A 54 11.62 2.67 1.56
C ASN A 54 12.94 2.93 2.27
N LYS A 55 13.96 2.20 1.89
CA LYS A 55 15.26 2.31 2.57
C LYS A 55 15.93 3.66 2.33
N ASN A 56 15.52 4.37 1.31
CA ASN A 56 16.04 5.71 1.03
C ASN A 56 15.30 6.78 1.80
N GLY A 57 14.30 6.40 2.59
CA GLY A 57 13.56 7.36 3.40
C GLY A 57 12.36 7.97 2.72
N LYS A 58 11.99 7.49 1.53
CA LYS A 58 10.81 8.02 0.84
C LYS A 58 9.60 7.17 1.15
N TYR A 59 8.45 7.83 1.29
CA TYR A 59 7.20 7.13 1.50
C TYR A 59 6.73 6.58 0.16
N LYS A 60 6.23 5.36 0.18
CA LYS A 60 5.89 4.66 -1.04
C LYS A 60 4.41 4.38 -1.19
N SER A 61 3.80 3.85 -0.16
CA SER A 61 2.41 3.41 -0.25
C SER A 61 1.78 3.33 1.12
N MET A 62 0.47 3.16 1.14
CA MET A 62 -0.28 3.01 2.38
C MET A 62 -1.19 1.81 2.24
N GLY A 63 -1.22 0.96 3.24
CA GLY A 63 -2.07 -0.22 3.27
C GLY A 63 -3.14 -0.12 4.33
N ILE A 64 -4.35 -0.54 3.98
CA ILE A 64 -5.49 -0.61 4.88
C ILE A 64 -5.79 -2.07 5.13
N TYR A 65 -5.86 -2.45 6.38
CA TYR A 65 -6.06 -3.84 6.80
C TYR A 65 -7.40 -3.99 7.50
N ASN A 66 -8.03 -5.15 7.36
CA ASN A 66 -9.34 -5.39 7.95
C ASN A 66 -9.21 -5.99 9.36
N GLU A 67 -10.35 -6.36 9.93
CA GLU A 67 -10.39 -6.94 11.27
C GLU A 67 -9.68 -8.28 11.36
N HIS A 68 -9.49 -8.95 10.25
CA HIS A 68 -8.76 -10.22 10.18
C HIS A 68 -7.29 -10.00 9.85
N ARG A 69 -6.84 -8.75 9.85
CA ARG A 69 -5.46 -8.36 9.58
C ARG A 69 -5.03 -8.59 8.14
N GLU A 70 -5.97 -8.75 7.24
CA GLU A 70 -5.67 -8.92 5.81
C GLU A 70 -5.71 -7.58 5.11
N ILE A 71 -4.78 -7.35 4.19
CA ILE A 71 -4.79 -6.10 3.43
C ILE A 71 -5.99 -6.11 2.49
N VAL A 72 -6.73 -5.01 2.48
CA VAL A 72 -7.90 -4.89 1.62
C VAL A 72 -7.74 -3.77 0.60
N LYS A 73 -6.93 -2.77 0.90
CA LYS A 73 -6.65 -1.68 -0.04
C LYS A 73 -5.20 -1.27 0.11
N GLU A 74 -4.61 -0.90 -1.00
CA GLU A 74 -3.28 -0.32 -1.00
C GLU A 74 -3.32 0.91 -1.88
N PHE A 75 -2.85 2.04 -1.36
CA PHE A 75 -2.79 3.29 -2.12
C PHE A 75 -1.33 3.51 -2.49
N ASP A 76 -1.04 3.50 -3.77
CA ASP A 76 0.32 3.68 -4.28
C ASP A 76 0.42 4.94 -5.10
N ILE A 77 1.59 5.55 -5.11
CA ILE A 77 1.87 6.62 -6.05
C ILE A 77 2.13 5.95 -7.40
N GLY A 78 1.43 6.42 -8.41
CA GLY A 78 1.48 5.80 -9.72
C GLY A 78 2.87 5.78 -10.33
N HIS A 79 3.20 4.68 -10.97
CA HIS A 79 4.45 4.54 -11.68
C HIS A 79 4.21 4.18 -13.14
N GLY A 80 3.06 4.61 -13.68
CA GLY A 80 2.80 4.44 -15.09
C GLY A 80 2.28 3.06 -15.46
N HIS A 81 1.19 2.64 -14.83
CA HIS A 81 0.58 1.35 -15.17
C HIS A 81 0.13 1.33 -16.62
N LYS A 82 0.40 0.23 -17.29
CA LYS A 82 -0.03 0.02 -18.67
C LYS A 82 -0.81 -1.28 -18.76
N ARG A 83 -1.65 -1.39 -19.76
CA ARG A 83 -2.41 -2.60 -20.01
C ARG A 83 -2.70 -2.70 -21.50
N ARG A 84 -3.16 -3.86 -21.94
CA ARG A 84 -3.55 -4.03 -23.34
C ARG A 84 -5.04 -3.81 -23.46
N ASN A 85 -5.45 -3.10 -24.51
CA ASN A 85 -6.86 -2.90 -24.77
C ASN A 85 -7.38 -4.11 -25.58
N LYS A 86 -8.64 -4.03 -26.02
CA LYS A 86 -9.26 -5.14 -26.74
C LYS A 86 -8.60 -5.45 -28.07
N ARG A 87 -7.89 -4.48 -28.63
CA ARG A 87 -7.18 -4.69 -29.90
C ARG A 87 -5.76 -5.17 -29.69
N GLY A 88 -5.36 -5.42 -28.47
CA GLY A 88 -4.02 -5.88 -28.17
C GLY A 88 -2.99 -4.77 -28.07
N GLU A 89 -3.41 -3.52 -28.17
CA GLU A 89 -2.50 -2.38 -28.09
C GLU A 89 -2.19 -2.06 -26.62
N VAL A 90 -0.93 -1.70 -26.36
CA VAL A 90 -0.53 -1.29 -25.01
C VAL A 90 -0.95 0.16 -24.80
N VAL A 91 -1.75 0.42 -23.77
CA VAL A 91 -2.22 1.76 -23.48
C VAL A 91 -1.91 2.14 -22.04
N GLN A 92 -1.76 3.43 -21.80
CA GLN A 92 -1.52 3.95 -20.47
C GLN A 92 -2.80 3.79 -19.65
N HIS A 93 -2.73 3.09 -18.54
CA HIS A 93 -3.89 2.86 -17.70
C HIS A 93 -3.99 3.89 -16.59
N LEU A 94 -2.90 4.11 -15.86
CA LEU A 94 -2.87 5.07 -14.76
C LEU A 94 -1.63 5.92 -14.88
N LYS A 95 -1.74 7.18 -14.51
CA LYS A 95 -0.65 8.14 -14.67
C LYS A 95 0.38 8.05 -13.57
N ARG A 96 1.63 8.32 -13.94
CA ARG A 96 2.71 8.37 -12.99
C ARG A 96 2.53 9.57 -12.06
N GLY A 97 2.82 9.39 -10.79
CA GLY A 97 2.77 10.46 -9.81
C GLY A 97 1.41 10.67 -9.15
N VAL A 98 0.37 10.03 -9.67
CA VAL A 98 -0.97 10.15 -9.12
C VAL A 98 -1.27 8.89 -8.32
N PHE A 99 -1.86 9.07 -7.14
CA PHE A 99 -2.24 7.92 -6.32
C PHE A 99 -3.24 7.04 -7.04
N HIS A 100 -3.08 5.75 -6.89
CA HIS A 100 -4.06 4.78 -7.36
C HIS A 100 -4.31 3.76 -6.27
N THR A 101 -5.44 3.08 -6.35
CA THR A 101 -5.87 2.11 -5.36
C THR A 101 -5.80 0.71 -5.95
N HIS A 102 -5.18 -0.18 -5.23
CA HIS A 102 -5.27 -1.62 -5.51
C HIS A 102 -6.25 -2.20 -4.52
N ILE A 103 -7.30 -2.83 -5.02
CA ILE A 103 -8.31 -3.46 -4.17
C ILE A 103 -7.93 -4.93 -4.04
N ALA A 104 -7.84 -5.39 -2.81
CA ALA A 104 -7.51 -6.78 -2.54
C ALA A 104 -8.69 -7.48 -1.88
N LYS A 105 -8.86 -8.74 -2.19
CA LYS A 105 -9.90 -9.53 -1.59
C LYS A 105 -9.29 -10.89 -1.31
N GLY A 106 -9.34 -11.30 -0.06
CA GLY A 106 -8.68 -12.55 0.33
C GLY A 106 -7.18 -12.50 0.11
N GLY A 107 -6.59 -11.32 0.22
CA GLY A 107 -5.16 -11.16 0.04
C GLY A 107 -4.69 -11.07 -1.41
N ARG A 108 -5.62 -11.08 -2.35
CA ARG A 108 -5.28 -11.01 -3.77
C ARG A 108 -5.79 -9.72 -4.37
N GLU A 109 -5.02 -9.13 -5.26
CA GLU A 109 -5.44 -7.91 -5.92
C GLU A 109 -6.54 -8.22 -6.93
N ASN A 110 -7.64 -7.48 -6.84
CA ASN A 110 -8.75 -7.66 -7.76
C ASN A 110 -8.92 -6.49 -8.72
N ASP A 111 -8.44 -5.31 -8.38
CA ASP A 111 -8.70 -4.15 -9.19
C ASP A 111 -7.67 -3.06 -8.92
N THR A 112 -7.40 -2.23 -9.91
CA THR A 112 -6.51 -1.10 -9.78
C THR A 112 -7.18 0.10 -10.45
N ARG A 113 -7.34 1.18 -9.72
CA ARG A 113 -8.04 2.37 -10.22
C ARG A 113 -7.56 3.62 -9.49
N TYR A 114 -7.95 4.78 -10.00
CA TYR A 114 -7.72 6.01 -9.25
C TYR A 114 -8.57 6.02 -8.00
N LEU A 115 -8.20 6.85 -7.03
CA LEU A 115 -8.93 6.95 -5.78
C LEU A 115 -10.30 7.57 -6.02
N THR A 116 -11.28 7.12 -5.26
CA THR A 116 -12.62 7.72 -5.28
C THR A 116 -12.61 8.96 -4.39
N LYS A 117 -13.62 9.81 -4.53
CA LYS A 117 -13.77 10.97 -3.67
C LYS A 117 -13.92 10.58 -2.21
N LYS A 118 -14.58 9.46 -1.95
CA LYS A 118 -14.73 8.96 -0.60
C LYS A 118 -13.40 8.60 0.01
N GLU A 119 -12.56 7.94 -0.75
CA GLU A 119 -11.22 7.55 -0.28
C GLU A 119 -10.36 8.77 -0.02
N ILE A 120 -10.42 9.75 -0.89
CA ILE A 120 -9.65 10.99 -0.71
C ILE A 120 -10.11 11.70 0.56
N LYS A 121 -11.42 11.74 0.79
CA LYS A 121 -11.95 12.40 1.98
C LYS A 121 -11.53 11.66 3.26
N LYS A 122 -11.60 10.34 3.24
CA LYS A 122 -11.31 9.56 4.44
C LYS A 122 -9.83 9.49 4.76
N TYR A 123 -9.00 9.36 3.74
CA TYR A 123 -7.57 9.12 3.93
C TYR A 123 -6.70 10.28 3.46
N GLY A 124 -7.31 11.41 3.12
CA GLY A 124 -6.58 12.53 2.52
C GLY A 124 -5.39 13.01 3.33
N ASP A 125 -5.54 13.07 4.66
CA ASP A 125 -4.44 13.52 5.51
C ASP A 125 -3.22 12.61 5.38
N TYR A 126 -3.45 11.30 5.35
CA TYR A 126 -2.36 10.34 5.20
C TYR A 126 -1.72 10.45 3.83
N LEU A 127 -2.55 10.58 2.80
CA LEU A 127 -2.06 10.64 1.44
C LEU A 127 -1.27 11.92 1.19
N HIS A 128 -1.73 13.01 1.77
CA HIS A 128 -1.01 14.28 1.68
C HIS A 128 0.36 14.17 2.38
N PHE A 129 0.39 13.49 3.52
CA PHE A 129 1.63 13.24 4.24
C PHE A 129 2.62 12.44 3.37
N ILE A 130 2.12 11.46 2.62
CA ILE A 130 2.95 10.65 1.74
C ILE A 130 3.47 11.46 0.55
N GLY A 131 2.65 12.34 -0.02
CA GLY A 131 3.15 13.32 -0.97
C GLY A 131 2.84 13.11 -2.44
N GLY A 132 2.04 12.12 -2.80
CA GLY A 132 1.64 11.95 -4.18
C GLY A 132 0.46 12.84 -4.55
N MET A 133 0.13 12.92 -5.83
CA MET A 133 -1.02 13.68 -6.28
C MET A 133 -2.30 12.87 -6.06
N LEU A 134 -3.34 13.52 -5.57
CA LEU A 134 -4.60 12.86 -5.28
C LEU A 134 -5.47 12.66 -6.51
N SER A 135 -5.29 13.51 -7.53
CA SER A 135 -6.03 13.37 -8.77
C SER A 135 -5.25 14.06 -9.87
N GLU A 136 -5.65 13.81 -11.11
CA GLU A 136 -4.99 14.47 -12.22
C GLU A 136 -5.27 15.95 -12.24
#